data_6f5640d010e76ce39bafaa6cfdf0c7f0
#
_entry.id   6f5640d010e76ce39bafaa6cfdf0c7f0
#
_cell.length_a   1.000
_cell.length_b   1.000
_cell.length_c   1.000
_cell.angle_alpha   90.00
_cell.angle_beta   90.00
_cell.angle_gamma   90.00
#
_symmetry.space_group_name_H-M   'P 1'
#
loop_
_entity.id
_entity.type
_entity.pdbx_description
1 polymer ?
#
loop_
_entity_poly.entity_id
_entity_poly.type
_entity_poly.pdbx_seq_one_letter_code
_entity_poly.pdbx_strand_id
1 'polypeptide(L)'
;AAAALAVAYNQGSKEADAYAKALILTGNAAGTNVNQLTAMARAVSEVTGTQSQAADAVAQFAANGNIAAASIERFARVAVQLERTAGQAVGETVKQFAELGKEPLQASIKLNETTRFLTTSLYQQIKALDEQGRSAEAAALAQRGFADAMESRTGLLEARLGSIERAWRGVKDAAAEAWSAMLNVGRASTTDDRLNQARSDLETLEAAN
;
A
#
# COMPACT_ATOMS: atom_id res chain seq x y z
N ALA A 1 -4.22 -27.52 -12.17
CA ALA A 1 -4.21 -26.44 -13.18
C ALA A 1 -5.62 -25.92 -13.47
N ALA A 2 -6.60 -26.77 -13.80
CA ALA A 2 -7.97 -26.33 -14.16
C ALA A 2 -8.70 -25.55 -13.05
N ALA A 3 -8.58 -25.98 -11.78
CA ALA A 3 -9.20 -25.27 -10.65
C ALA A 3 -8.62 -23.85 -10.45
N ALA A 4 -7.32 -23.66 -10.62
CA ALA A 4 -6.68 -22.36 -10.51
C ALA A 4 -7.12 -21.40 -11.64
N LEU A 5 -7.30 -21.93 -12.86
CA LEU A 5 -7.83 -21.15 -13.99
C LEU A 5 -9.29 -20.75 -13.76
N ALA A 6 -10.12 -21.63 -13.21
CA ALA A 6 -11.50 -21.32 -12.90
C ALA A 6 -11.62 -20.24 -11.80
N VAL A 7 -10.77 -20.28 -10.78
CA VAL A 7 -10.71 -19.24 -9.72
C VAL A 7 -10.27 -17.90 -10.31
N ALA A 8 -9.21 -17.89 -11.12
CA ALA A 8 -8.71 -16.65 -11.76
C ALA A 8 -9.76 -16.04 -12.71
N TYR A 9 -10.47 -16.87 -13.49
CA TYR A 9 -11.54 -16.40 -14.36
C TYR A 9 -12.70 -15.79 -13.57
N ASN A 10 -13.17 -16.47 -12.50
CA ASN A 10 -14.26 -15.96 -11.66
C ASN A 10 -13.87 -14.66 -10.96
N GLN A 11 -12.62 -14.52 -10.51
CA GLN A 11 -12.14 -13.32 -9.85
C GLN A 11 -12.02 -12.16 -10.84
N GLY A 12 -11.45 -12.38 -12.02
CA GLY A 12 -11.35 -11.38 -13.08
C GLY A 12 -12.71 -10.92 -13.60
N SER A 13 -13.71 -11.82 -13.70
CA SER A 13 -15.08 -11.49 -14.06
C SER A 13 -15.75 -10.58 -13.01
N LYS A 14 -15.62 -10.90 -11.72
CA LYS A 14 -16.16 -10.07 -10.63
C LYS A 14 -15.53 -8.68 -10.56
N GLU A 15 -14.24 -8.57 -10.79
CA GLU A 15 -13.53 -7.29 -10.85
C GLU A 15 -14.04 -6.45 -12.04
N ALA A 16 -14.17 -7.05 -13.23
CA ALA A 16 -14.69 -6.39 -14.41
C ALA A 16 -16.14 -5.93 -14.22
N ASP A 17 -17.00 -6.75 -13.59
CA ASP A 17 -18.38 -6.40 -13.27
C ASP A 17 -18.46 -5.24 -12.26
N ALA A 18 -17.58 -5.22 -11.26
CA ALA A 18 -17.49 -4.12 -10.30
C ALA A 18 -17.11 -2.81 -10.98
N TYR A 19 -16.14 -2.82 -11.89
CA TYR A 19 -15.74 -1.65 -12.66
C TYR A 19 -16.84 -1.18 -13.60
N ALA A 20 -17.48 -2.10 -14.33
CA ALA A 20 -18.59 -1.76 -15.21
C ALA A 20 -19.74 -1.12 -14.43
N LYS A 21 -20.08 -1.68 -13.26
CA LYS A 21 -21.09 -1.12 -12.36
C LYS A 21 -20.71 0.28 -11.86
N ALA A 22 -19.47 0.49 -11.44
CA ALA A 22 -18.98 1.79 -11.00
C ALA A 22 -19.10 2.84 -12.12
N LEU A 23 -18.70 2.51 -13.34
CA LEU A 23 -18.81 3.39 -14.50
C LEU A 23 -20.25 3.70 -14.88
N ILE A 24 -21.13 2.71 -14.86
CA ILE A 24 -22.56 2.89 -15.18
C ILE A 24 -23.23 3.79 -14.15
N LEU A 25 -23.02 3.53 -12.86
CA LEU A 25 -23.66 4.29 -11.78
C LEU A 25 -23.25 5.76 -11.74
N THR A 26 -22.03 6.08 -12.16
CA THR A 26 -21.50 7.46 -12.20
C THR A 26 -21.70 8.14 -13.56
N GLY A 27 -22.30 7.46 -14.54
CA GLY A 27 -22.35 7.96 -15.92
C GLY A 27 -20.94 8.19 -16.51
N ASN A 28 -19.96 7.43 -16.03
CA ASN A 28 -18.54 7.57 -16.36
C ASN A 28 -17.97 8.98 -16.06
N ALA A 29 -18.37 9.57 -14.94
CA ALA A 29 -17.91 10.91 -14.53
C ALA A 29 -16.37 11.00 -14.40
N ALA A 30 -15.71 9.89 -14.08
CA ALA A 30 -14.25 9.81 -14.04
C ALA A 30 -13.60 9.82 -15.44
N GLY A 31 -14.33 9.53 -16.52
CA GLY A 31 -13.80 9.52 -17.90
C GLY A 31 -12.80 8.37 -18.15
N THR A 32 -13.10 7.17 -17.66
CA THR A 32 -12.23 5.99 -17.76
C THR A 32 -12.99 4.78 -18.32
N ASN A 33 -12.34 3.64 -18.46
CA ASN A 33 -12.95 2.39 -18.91
C ASN A 33 -12.45 1.19 -18.13
N VAL A 34 -13.12 0.04 -18.26
CA VAL A 34 -12.81 -1.20 -17.51
C VAL A 34 -11.35 -1.63 -17.69
N ASN A 35 -10.80 -1.53 -18.90
CA ASN A 35 -9.41 -1.93 -19.16
C ASN A 35 -8.41 -1.03 -18.43
N GLN A 36 -8.67 0.27 -18.38
CA GLN A 36 -7.84 1.23 -17.64
C GLN A 36 -7.92 0.97 -16.14
N LEU A 37 -9.11 0.74 -15.60
CA LEU A 37 -9.28 0.40 -14.18
C LEU A 37 -8.57 -0.92 -13.82
N THR A 38 -8.63 -1.92 -14.70
CA THR A 38 -7.88 -3.18 -14.53
C THR A 38 -6.37 -2.94 -14.51
N ALA A 39 -5.86 -2.08 -15.40
CA ALA A 39 -4.44 -1.73 -15.43
C ALA A 39 -4.01 -0.99 -14.15
N MET A 40 -4.83 -0.04 -13.68
CA MET A 40 -4.59 0.68 -12.41
C MET A 40 -4.58 -0.28 -11.21
N ALA A 41 -5.53 -1.23 -11.14
CA ALA A 41 -5.56 -2.21 -10.07
C ALA A 41 -4.32 -3.11 -10.06
N ARG A 42 -3.80 -3.51 -11.22
CA ARG A 42 -2.53 -4.23 -11.32
C ARG A 42 -1.36 -3.40 -10.80
N ALA A 43 -1.23 -2.15 -11.25
CA ALA A 43 -0.18 -1.25 -10.80
C ALA A 43 -0.24 -1.01 -9.28
N VAL A 44 -1.42 -0.86 -8.70
CA VAL A 44 -1.61 -0.78 -7.25
C VAL A 44 -1.20 -2.08 -6.57
N SER A 45 -1.60 -3.24 -7.09
CA SER A 45 -1.30 -4.56 -6.49
C SER A 45 0.19 -4.90 -6.50
N GLU A 46 0.94 -4.47 -7.52
CA GLU A 46 2.40 -4.65 -7.61
C GLU A 46 3.11 -3.99 -6.42
N VAL A 47 2.61 -2.85 -5.95
CA VAL A 47 3.19 -2.12 -4.82
C VAL A 47 2.62 -2.61 -3.49
N THR A 48 1.35 -2.96 -3.44
CA THR A 48 0.64 -3.32 -2.19
C THR A 48 0.58 -4.82 -1.94
N GLY A 49 0.82 -5.64 -2.95
CA GLY A 49 0.90 -7.10 -2.85
C GLY A 49 -0.45 -7.84 -2.82
N THR A 50 -1.59 -7.13 -3.02
CA THR A 50 -2.94 -7.72 -2.94
C THR A 50 -3.83 -7.26 -4.08
N GLN A 51 -4.10 -8.15 -5.04
CA GLN A 51 -4.91 -7.83 -6.23
C GLN A 51 -6.36 -7.50 -5.87
N SER A 52 -7.00 -8.25 -4.98
CA SER A 52 -8.41 -8.01 -4.66
C SER A 52 -8.63 -6.69 -3.93
N GLN A 53 -7.78 -6.33 -2.97
CA GLN A 53 -7.85 -5.04 -2.28
C GLN A 53 -7.58 -3.87 -3.23
N ALA A 54 -6.62 -4.02 -4.14
CA ALA A 54 -6.33 -3.03 -5.16
C ALA A 54 -7.53 -2.83 -6.10
N ALA A 55 -8.14 -3.92 -6.55
CA ALA A 55 -9.33 -3.89 -7.42
C ALA A 55 -10.52 -3.21 -6.73
N ASP A 56 -10.79 -3.58 -5.47
CA ASP A 56 -11.86 -2.98 -4.67
C ASP A 56 -11.64 -1.49 -4.44
N ALA A 57 -10.41 -1.08 -4.13
CA ALA A 57 -10.07 0.33 -3.95
C ALA A 57 -10.27 1.11 -5.25
N VAL A 58 -9.74 0.62 -6.37
CA VAL A 58 -9.91 1.26 -7.69
C VAL A 58 -11.39 1.38 -8.07
N ALA A 59 -12.20 0.33 -7.83
CA ALA A 59 -13.64 0.36 -8.08
C ALA A 59 -14.37 1.42 -7.25
N GLN A 60 -14.04 1.53 -5.95
CA GLN A 60 -14.64 2.52 -5.05
C GLN A 60 -14.27 3.95 -5.45
N PHE A 61 -13.01 4.21 -5.86
CA PHE A 61 -12.62 5.52 -6.37
C PHE A 61 -13.28 5.83 -7.71
N ALA A 62 -13.39 4.86 -8.64
CA ALA A 62 -14.07 5.03 -9.91
C ALA A 62 -15.58 5.26 -9.77
N ALA A 63 -16.20 4.72 -8.72
CA ALA A 63 -17.59 4.96 -8.36
C ALA A 63 -17.84 6.35 -7.79
N ASN A 64 -16.80 7.19 -7.66
CA ASN A 64 -16.91 8.53 -7.08
C ASN A 64 -16.69 9.59 -8.16
N GLY A 65 -17.76 10.33 -8.50
CA GLY A 65 -17.75 11.35 -9.57
C GLY A 65 -16.86 12.59 -9.29
N ASN A 66 -16.34 12.76 -8.06
CA ASN A 66 -15.51 13.89 -7.68
C ASN A 66 -14.01 13.58 -7.75
N ILE A 67 -13.63 12.48 -8.39
CA ILE A 67 -12.25 12.01 -8.51
C ILE A 67 -11.90 11.83 -9.97
N ALA A 68 -10.87 12.55 -10.43
CA ALA A 68 -10.41 12.45 -11.81
C ALA A 68 -9.74 11.09 -12.07
N ALA A 69 -9.97 10.52 -13.28
CA ALA A 69 -9.37 9.22 -13.67
C ALA A 69 -7.86 9.16 -13.43
N ALA A 70 -7.13 10.21 -13.76
CA ALA A 70 -5.68 10.29 -13.60
C ALA A 70 -5.20 10.16 -12.14
N SER A 71 -6.10 10.36 -11.16
CA SER A 71 -5.78 10.30 -9.74
C SER A 71 -6.19 8.98 -9.08
N ILE A 72 -7.05 8.17 -9.73
CA ILE A 72 -7.63 6.95 -9.15
C ILE A 72 -6.53 5.98 -8.71
N GLU A 73 -5.56 5.68 -9.56
CA GLU A 73 -4.47 4.75 -9.24
C GLU A 73 -3.70 5.18 -8.00
N ARG A 74 -3.30 6.46 -7.97
CA ARG A 74 -2.55 7.01 -6.85
C ARG A 74 -3.34 6.96 -5.54
N PHE A 75 -4.60 7.40 -5.57
CA PHE A 75 -5.45 7.44 -4.37
C PHE A 75 -5.82 6.04 -3.88
N ALA A 76 -6.04 5.10 -4.79
CA ALA A 76 -6.26 3.69 -4.45
C ALA A 76 -5.01 3.09 -3.77
N ARG A 77 -3.82 3.40 -4.26
CA ARG A 77 -2.55 2.99 -3.63
C ARG A 77 -2.44 3.55 -2.20
N VAL A 78 -2.69 4.84 -2.02
CA VAL A 78 -2.71 5.47 -0.69
C VAL A 78 -3.70 4.80 0.25
N ALA A 79 -4.92 4.52 -0.22
CA ALA A 79 -5.96 3.89 0.59
C ALA A 79 -5.57 2.47 1.04
N VAL A 80 -5.06 1.65 0.13
CA VAL A 80 -4.60 0.29 0.46
C VAL A 80 -3.38 0.33 1.40
N GLN A 81 -2.45 1.26 1.22
CA GLN A 81 -1.33 1.43 2.13
C GLN A 81 -1.77 1.87 3.53
N LEU A 82 -2.72 2.81 3.64
CA LEU A 82 -3.30 3.24 4.93
C LEU A 82 -4.03 2.08 5.63
N GLU A 83 -4.77 1.26 4.90
CA GLU A 83 -5.41 0.08 5.48
C GLU A 83 -4.38 -0.89 6.06
N ARG A 84 -3.30 -1.18 5.32
CA ARG A 84 -2.24 -2.11 5.75
C ARG A 84 -1.39 -1.58 6.90
N THR A 85 -1.06 -0.30 6.89
CA THR A 85 -0.09 0.29 7.84
C THR A 85 -0.74 0.92 9.06
N ALA A 86 -1.94 1.48 8.92
CA ALA A 86 -2.65 2.21 9.94
C ALA A 86 -4.01 1.61 10.31
N GLY A 87 -4.48 0.57 9.60
CA GLY A 87 -5.78 -0.05 9.82
C GLY A 87 -6.98 0.80 9.40
N GLN A 88 -6.76 1.88 8.62
CA GLN A 88 -7.83 2.73 8.13
C GLN A 88 -8.50 2.08 6.93
N ALA A 89 -9.80 1.78 7.03
CA ALA A 89 -10.55 1.14 5.95
C ALA A 89 -10.50 1.94 4.63
N VAL A 90 -10.35 1.24 3.49
CA VAL A 90 -10.32 1.85 2.15
C VAL A 90 -11.50 2.78 1.94
N GLY A 91 -12.72 2.34 2.29
CA GLY A 91 -13.93 3.14 2.11
C GLY A 91 -13.94 4.46 2.89
N GLU A 92 -13.27 4.53 4.03
CA GLU A 92 -13.11 5.79 4.78
C GLU A 92 -12.17 6.74 4.05
N THR A 93 -11.05 6.23 3.54
CA THR A 93 -10.11 7.01 2.73
C THR A 93 -10.78 7.52 1.45
N VAL A 94 -11.59 6.71 0.78
CA VAL A 94 -12.38 7.13 -0.39
C VAL A 94 -13.30 8.30 -0.05
N LYS A 95 -14.00 8.25 1.10
CA LYS A 95 -14.86 9.36 1.55
C LYS A 95 -14.08 10.64 1.78
N GLN A 96 -12.92 10.56 2.41
CA GLN A 96 -12.05 11.72 2.65
C GLN A 96 -11.65 12.39 1.33
N PHE A 97 -11.20 11.62 0.33
CA PHE A 97 -10.90 12.15 -1.00
C PHE A 97 -12.12 12.72 -1.71
N ALA A 98 -13.29 12.10 -1.55
CA ALA A 98 -14.54 12.57 -2.13
C ALA A 98 -14.99 13.90 -1.52
N GLU A 99 -14.88 14.05 -0.20
CA GLU A 99 -15.18 15.32 0.49
C GLU A 99 -14.24 16.44 0.04
N LEU A 100 -12.93 16.16 -0.10
CA LEU A 100 -11.96 17.09 -0.66
C LEU A 100 -12.26 17.48 -2.11
N GLY A 101 -12.85 16.58 -2.89
CA GLY A 101 -13.31 16.84 -4.26
C GLY A 101 -14.56 17.71 -4.33
N LYS A 102 -15.43 17.60 -3.32
CA LYS A 102 -16.73 18.30 -3.28
C LYS A 102 -16.60 19.71 -2.66
N GLU A 103 -15.96 19.82 -1.52
CA GLU A 103 -15.83 21.04 -0.71
C GLU A 103 -14.37 21.22 -0.28
N PRO A 104 -13.46 21.58 -1.21
CA PRO A 104 -12.02 21.48 -0.99
C PRO A 104 -11.51 22.27 0.22
N LEU A 105 -11.99 23.48 0.43
CA LEU A 105 -11.54 24.31 1.55
C LEU A 105 -12.08 23.78 2.88
N GLN A 106 -13.38 23.56 2.96
CA GLN A 106 -14.03 23.11 4.22
C GLN A 106 -13.59 21.69 4.61
N ALA A 107 -13.55 20.78 3.65
CA ALA A 107 -13.07 19.41 3.88
C ALA A 107 -11.59 19.40 4.31
N SER A 108 -10.75 20.25 3.72
CA SER A 108 -9.34 20.36 4.13
C SER A 108 -9.19 20.82 5.57
N ILE A 109 -9.95 21.81 6.00
CA ILE A 109 -9.93 22.31 7.39
C ILE A 109 -10.37 21.19 8.35
N LYS A 110 -11.50 20.54 8.06
CA LYS A 110 -12.06 19.46 8.88
C LYS A 110 -11.11 18.26 8.98
N LEU A 111 -10.57 17.78 7.85
CA LEU A 111 -9.62 16.67 7.85
C LEU A 111 -8.31 17.04 8.55
N ASN A 112 -7.90 18.30 8.53
CA ASN A 112 -6.69 18.75 9.20
C ASN A 112 -6.75 18.59 10.72
N GLU A 113 -7.93 18.63 11.33
CA GLU A 113 -8.08 18.44 12.79
C GLU A 113 -7.53 17.09 13.25
N THR A 114 -7.73 16.05 12.45
CA THR A 114 -7.29 14.68 12.75
C THR A 114 -5.98 14.32 12.06
N THR A 115 -5.81 14.75 10.81
CA THR A 115 -4.68 14.29 9.99
C THR A 115 -3.52 15.27 9.95
N ARG A 116 -3.72 16.56 10.29
CA ARG A 116 -2.67 17.60 10.25
C ARG A 116 -1.84 17.61 8.96
N PHE A 117 -2.52 17.48 7.82
CA PHE A 117 -1.86 17.45 6.52
C PHE A 117 -1.72 18.86 5.89
N LEU A 118 -2.57 19.80 6.32
CA LEU A 118 -2.73 21.12 5.73
C LEU A 118 -1.64 22.05 6.24
N THR A 119 -0.70 22.41 5.38
CA THR A 119 0.26 23.49 5.66
C THR A 119 -0.37 24.85 5.41
N THR A 120 0.20 25.91 6.00
CA THR A 120 -0.26 27.28 5.78
C THR A 120 -0.26 27.66 4.29
N SER A 121 0.78 27.28 3.56
CA SER A 121 0.89 27.53 2.11
C SER A 121 -0.20 26.80 1.33
N LEU A 122 -0.43 25.51 1.61
CA LEU A 122 -1.46 24.71 0.95
C LEU A 122 -2.86 25.26 1.23
N TYR A 123 -3.13 25.66 2.49
CA TYR A 123 -4.39 26.31 2.87
C TYR A 123 -4.64 27.60 2.06
N GLN A 124 -3.63 28.47 1.97
CA GLN A 124 -3.77 29.73 1.24
C GLN A 124 -4.02 29.51 -0.25
N GLN A 125 -3.37 28.53 -0.86
CA GLN A 125 -3.56 28.19 -2.27
C GLN A 125 -4.97 27.61 -2.54
N ILE A 126 -5.43 26.68 -1.71
CA ILE A 126 -6.79 26.13 -1.82
C ILE A 126 -7.82 27.24 -1.66
N LYS A 127 -7.66 28.09 -0.64
CA LYS A 127 -8.55 29.22 -0.37
C LYS A 127 -8.60 30.19 -1.55
N ALA A 128 -7.45 30.57 -2.11
CA ALA A 128 -7.40 31.48 -3.25
C ALA A 128 -8.08 30.92 -4.49
N LEU A 129 -7.94 29.62 -4.77
CA LEU A 129 -8.62 28.97 -5.87
C LEU A 129 -10.15 28.87 -5.63
N ASP A 130 -10.55 28.59 -4.42
CA ASP A 130 -11.96 28.50 -4.01
C ASP A 130 -12.66 29.86 -4.13
N GLU A 131 -12.02 30.93 -3.63
CA GLU A 131 -12.50 32.32 -3.74
C GLU A 131 -12.57 32.82 -5.18
N GLN A 132 -11.74 32.30 -6.09
CA GLN A 132 -11.78 32.58 -7.52
C GLN A 132 -12.85 31.77 -8.27
N GLY A 133 -13.60 30.89 -7.60
CA GLY A 133 -14.57 30.00 -8.21
C GLY A 133 -13.93 28.84 -9.01
N ARG A 134 -12.60 28.60 -8.86
CA ARG A 134 -11.83 27.53 -9.51
C ARG A 134 -11.91 26.25 -8.68
N SER A 135 -13.12 25.83 -8.36
CA SER A 135 -13.38 24.74 -7.42
C SER A 135 -12.74 23.39 -7.83
N ALA A 136 -12.71 23.09 -9.13
CA ALA A 136 -12.07 21.87 -9.63
C ALA A 136 -10.54 21.86 -9.38
N GLU A 137 -9.89 23.00 -9.50
CA GLU A 137 -8.45 23.12 -9.25
C GLU A 137 -8.15 23.14 -7.75
N ALA A 138 -9.01 23.77 -6.95
CA ALA A 138 -8.96 23.72 -5.50
C ALA A 138 -9.09 22.26 -5.00
N ALA A 139 -10.04 21.51 -5.55
CA ALA A 139 -10.26 20.11 -5.25
C ALA A 139 -9.03 19.24 -5.61
N ALA A 140 -8.51 19.38 -6.82
CA ALA A 140 -7.32 18.66 -7.26
C ALA A 140 -6.08 18.97 -6.40
N LEU A 141 -5.95 20.22 -5.95
CA LEU A 141 -4.86 20.65 -5.07
C LEU A 141 -5.02 20.07 -3.66
N ALA A 142 -6.22 20.11 -3.10
CA ALA A 142 -6.52 19.57 -1.78
C ALA A 142 -6.32 18.05 -1.73
N GLN A 143 -6.86 17.33 -2.71
CA GLN A 143 -6.69 15.88 -2.85
C GLN A 143 -5.21 15.49 -3.00
N ARG A 144 -4.46 16.22 -3.81
CA ARG A 144 -3.02 16.00 -4.00
C ARG A 144 -2.24 16.20 -2.71
N GLY A 145 -2.48 17.32 -2.02
CA GLY A 145 -1.81 17.61 -0.75
C GLY A 145 -2.12 16.57 0.34
N PHE A 146 -3.35 16.06 0.37
CA PHE A 146 -3.72 14.97 1.26
C PHE A 146 -3.00 13.66 0.90
N ALA A 147 -2.96 13.31 -0.40
CA ALA A 147 -2.23 12.13 -0.87
C ALA A 147 -0.74 12.20 -0.53
N ASP A 148 -0.07 13.33 -0.78
CA ASP A 148 1.35 13.56 -0.48
C ASP A 148 1.65 13.32 1.02
N ALA A 149 0.79 13.86 1.88
CA ALA A 149 0.94 13.70 3.32
C ALA A 149 0.74 12.25 3.78
N MET A 150 -0.24 11.55 3.20
CA MET A 150 -0.50 10.14 3.55
C MET A 150 0.58 9.21 3.02
N GLU A 151 1.05 9.39 1.78
CA GLU A 151 2.18 8.64 1.21
C GLU A 151 3.46 8.79 2.06
N SER A 152 3.78 10.00 2.47
CA SER A 152 4.93 10.25 3.35
C SER A 152 4.82 9.49 4.67
N ARG A 153 3.64 9.44 5.26
CA ARG A 153 3.40 8.76 6.55
C ARG A 153 3.40 7.26 6.43
N THR A 154 2.73 6.72 5.42
CA THR A 154 2.73 5.27 5.17
C THR A 154 4.12 4.77 4.88
N GLY A 155 4.93 5.50 4.12
CA GLY A 155 6.34 5.17 3.88
C GLY A 155 7.18 5.14 5.16
N LEU A 156 6.97 6.09 6.09
CA LEU A 156 7.63 6.07 7.39
C LEU A 156 7.18 4.90 8.26
N LEU A 157 5.89 4.56 8.23
CA LEU A 157 5.34 3.41 8.97
C LEU A 157 5.89 2.09 8.41
N GLU A 158 5.91 1.92 7.10
CA GLU A 158 6.48 0.73 6.44
C GLU A 158 7.97 0.54 6.77
N ALA A 159 8.75 1.62 6.74
CA ALA A 159 10.16 1.58 7.11
C ALA A 159 10.36 1.14 8.57
N ARG A 160 9.52 1.63 9.48
CA ARG A 160 9.57 1.24 10.91
C ARG A 160 9.10 -0.20 11.13
N LEU A 161 8.01 -0.62 10.50
CA LEU A 161 7.51 -2.00 10.60
C LEU A 161 8.53 -2.98 10.04
N GLY A 162 9.15 -2.69 8.90
CA GLY A 162 10.21 -3.50 8.34
C GLY A 162 11.48 -3.58 9.22
N SER A 163 11.76 -2.54 10.02
CA SER A 163 12.87 -2.58 11.00
C SER A 163 12.57 -3.48 12.19
N ILE A 164 11.33 -3.45 12.69
CA ILE A 164 10.86 -4.31 13.79
C ILE A 164 10.86 -5.77 13.34
N GLU A 165 10.36 -6.06 12.14
CA GLU A 165 10.36 -7.44 11.61
C GLU A 165 11.78 -8.01 11.44
N ARG A 166 12.72 -7.19 10.96
CA ARG A 166 14.15 -7.59 10.88
C ARG A 166 14.75 -7.85 12.26
N ALA A 167 14.44 -6.99 13.25
CA ALA A 167 14.88 -7.19 14.62
C ALA A 167 14.34 -8.49 15.21
N TRP A 168 13.04 -8.79 15.00
CA TRP A 168 12.42 -10.04 15.45
C TRP A 168 13.01 -11.28 14.77
N ARG A 169 13.32 -11.21 13.48
CA ARG A 169 14.03 -12.30 12.79
C ARG A 169 15.40 -12.55 13.42
N GLY A 170 16.17 -11.51 13.68
CA GLY A 170 17.45 -11.63 14.35
C GLY A 170 17.36 -12.25 15.75
N VAL A 171 16.35 -11.89 16.54
CA VAL A 171 16.09 -12.50 17.86
C VAL A 171 15.70 -13.98 17.70
N LYS A 172 14.85 -14.33 16.75
CA LYS A 172 14.46 -15.71 16.47
C LYS A 172 15.65 -16.58 16.05
N ASP A 173 16.50 -16.04 15.17
CA ASP A 173 17.69 -16.75 14.67
C ASP A 173 18.71 -16.95 15.80
N ALA A 174 18.97 -15.93 16.60
CA ALA A 174 19.84 -16.04 17.78
C ALA A 174 19.30 -17.02 18.84
N ALA A 175 17.97 -17.06 19.04
CA ALA A 175 17.33 -18.03 19.93
C ALA A 175 17.44 -19.47 19.37
N ALA A 176 17.31 -19.66 18.06
CA ALA A 176 17.49 -20.96 17.43
C ALA A 176 18.93 -21.46 17.49
N GLU A 177 19.91 -20.56 17.31
CA GLU A 177 21.33 -20.87 17.48
C GLU A 177 21.67 -21.26 18.94
N ALA A 178 21.18 -20.45 19.90
CA ALA A 178 21.37 -20.73 21.33
C ALA A 178 20.74 -22.07 21.73
N TRP A 179 19.54 -22.36 21.22
CA TRP A 179 18.87 -23.66 21.42
C TRP A 179 19.67 -24.81 20.83
N SER A 180 20.17 -24.68 19.60
CA SER A 180 20.99 -25.68 18.93
C SER A 180 22.30 -25.91 19.66
N ALA A 181 22.94 -24.84 20.15
CA ALA A 181 24.15 -24.94 20.97
C ALA A 181 23.88 -25.69 22.29
N MET A 182 22.75 -25.40 22.95
CA MET A 182 22.35 -26.08 24.19
C MET A 182 22.05 -27.58 23.98
N LEU A 183 21.41 -27.93 22.86
CA LEU A 183 21.16 -29.35 22.50
C LEU A 183 22.45 -30.10 22.14
N ASN A 184 23.49 -29.40 21.71
CA ASN A 184 24.78 -29.98 21.37
C ASN A 184 25.73 -30.08 22.60
N VAL A 185 25.40 -29.41 23.71
CA VAL A 185 26.12 -29.57 24.96
C VAL A 185 25.92 -31.00 25.48
N GLY A 186 26.99 -31.79 25.49
CA GLY A 186 26.96 -33.19 25.94
C GLY A 186 26.73 -34.22 24.84
N ARG A 187 26.57 -33.83 23.59
CA ARG A 187 26.59 -34.75 22.45
C ARG A 187 28.02 -35.10 22.12
N ALA A 188 28.37 -36.41 22.19
CA ALA A 188 29.64 -36.86 21.66
C ALA A 188 29.69 -36.55 20.15
N SER A 189 30.75 -35.82 19.72
CA SER A 189 30.94 -35.52 18.30
C SER A 189 30.94 -36.80 17.47
N THR A 190 30.04 -36.89 16.51
CA THR A 190 30.03 -38.03 15.59
C THR A 190 31.24 -37.99 14.68
N THR A 191 31.61 -39.13 14.09
CA THR A 191 32.73 -39.21 13.13
C THR A 191 32.56 -38.25 11.96
N ASP A 192 31.30 -37.97 11.57
CA ASP A 192 30.97 -37.03 10.51
C ASP A 192 31.20 -35.58 10.93
N ASP A 193 30.90 -35.24 12.19
CA ASP A 193 31.18 -33.87 12.72
C ASP A 193 32.68 -33.60 12.73
N ARG A 194 33.48 -34.59 13.10
CA ARG A 194 34.96 -34.46 13.08
C ARG A 194 35.54 -34.36 11.67
N LEU A 195 34.92 -35.06 10.70
CA LEU A 195 35.29 -34.98 9.29
C LEU A 195 34.97 -33.61 8.70
N ASN A 196 33.79 -33.08 9.02
CA ASN A 196 33.41 -31.74 8.57
C ASN A 196 34.25 -30.64 9.20
N GLN A 197 34.61 -30.77 10.47
CA GLN A 197 35.54 -29.84 11.14
C GLN A 197 36.91 -29.89 10.50
N ALA A 198 37.46 -31.07 10.25
CA ALA A 198 38.76 -31.22 9.61
C ALA A 198 38.79 -30.71 8.15
N ARG A 199 37.68 -30.80 7.42
CA ARG A 199 37.55 -30.17 6.10
C ARG A 199 37.53 -28.66 6.15
N SER A 200 36.80 -28.08 7.09
CA SER A 200 36.74 -26.63 7.30
C SER A 200 38.10 -26.06 7.73
N ASP A 201 38.81 -26.79 8.57
CA ASP A 201 40.17 -26.40 8.99
C ASP A 201 41.19 -26.46 7.83
N LEU A 202 41.07 -27.46 6.94
CA LEU A 202 41.87 -27.55 5.71
C LEU A 202 41.57 -26.41 4.73
N GLU A 203 40.29 -26.08 4.48
CA GLU A 203 39.91 -24.94 3.63
C GLU A 203 40.46 -23.61 4.17
N THR A 204 40.43 -23.40 5.50
CA THR A 204 40.99 -22.19 6.10
C THR A 204 42.52 -22.12 6.01
N LEU A 205 43.22 -23.26 6.08
CA LEU A 205 44.65 -23.33 5.90
C LEU A 205 45.09 -23.16 4.43
N GLU A 206 44.30 -23.65 3.48
CA GLU A 206 44.51 -23.47 2.04
C GLU A 206 44.27 -22.01 1.60
N ALA A 207 43.30 -21.33 2.23
CA ALA A 207 43.00 -19.93 1.97
C ALA A 207 44.03 -18.93 2.57
N ALA A 208 44.86 -19.42 3.53
CA ALA A 208 45.88 -18.61 4.21
C ALA A 208 47.30 -18.74 3.60
N ASN A 209 47.44 -19.54 2.53
CA ASN A 209 48.68 -19.79 1.84
C ASN A 209 48.65 -19.25 0.40
#